data_c13385ae4d4325550fc2335518917866
#
_entry.id   c13385ae4d4325550fc2335518917866
#
_cell.length_a   1.000
_cell.length_b   1.000
_cell.length_c   1.000
_cell.angle_alpha   90.00
_cell.angle_beta   90.00
_cell.angle_gamma   90.00
#
_symmetry.space_group_name_H-M   'P 1'
#
loop_
_entity.id
_entity.type
_entity.pdbx_description
1 polymer ?
#
loop_
_entity_poly.entity_id
_entity_poly.type
_entity_poly.pdbx_seq_one_letter_code
_entity_poly.pdbx_strand_id
1 'polypeptide(L)'
;VGGLAADWLKPIYEQIRTGVMAGGYVQVDETPIDYLEPGNGKTRQGYLWTGSRPQADVFFHWETSRATACLDNVIPATFTGTIQCDGYAAYRAFANGRGQTITLAGCWAHVRRKFYEARESSPRLAGWWPNQIQQL
;
A
#
# COMPACT_ATOMS: atom_id res chain seq x y z
N VAL A 1 -20.47 6.37 15.79
CA VAL A 1 -20.10 7.71 16.29
C VAL A 1 -18.94 8.24 15.48
N GLY A 2 -19.17 8.50 14.19
CA GLY A 2 -18.33 9.34 13.36
C GLY A 2 -18.69 10.78 13.73
N GLY A 3 -17.96 11.35 14.68
CA GLY A 3 -18.32 12.62 15.23
C GLY A 3 -17.95 13.77 14.31
N LEU A 4 -18.52 14.92 14.54
CA LEU A 4 -18.27 16.24 13.95
C LEU A 4 -16.78 16.47 13.59
N ALA A 5 -15.83 15.97 14.40
CA ALA A 5 -14.40 16.10 14.15
C ALA A 5 -13.91 15.39 12.88
N ALA A 6 -14.43 14.19 12.59
CA ALA A 6 -14.06 13.44 11.37
C ALA A 6 -14.59 14.16 10.11
N ASP A 7 -15.82 14.70 10.18
CA ASP A 7 -16.42 15.45 9.08
C ASP A 7 -15.65 16.75 8.81
N TRP A 8 -15.15 17.42 9.85
CA TRP A 8 -14.37 18.64 9.73
C TRP A 8 -12.97 18.38 9.14
N LEU A 9 -12.36 17.23 9.42
CA LEU A 9 -11.03 16.87 8.91
C LEU A 9 -11.07 16.23 7.52
N LYS A 10 -12.23 15.74 7.08
CA LYS A 10 -12.38 15.08 5.78
C LYS A 10 -11.89 15.92 4.60
N PRO A 11 -12.19 17.21 4.46
CA PRO A 11 -11.67 18.03 3.35
C PRO A 11 -10.15 18.11 3.33
N ILE A 12 -9.51 18.18 4.49
CA ILE A 12 -8.03 18.19 4.61
C ILE A 12 -7.48 16.85 4.16
N TYR A 13 -8.06 15.75 4.61
CA TYR A 13 -7.68 14.40 4.18
C TYR A 13 -7.78 14.23 2.66
N GLU A 14 -8.89 14.63 2.05
CA GLU A 14 -9.09 14.53 0.61
C GLU A 14 -8.12 15.42 -0.18
N GLN A 15 -7.76 16.57 0.34
CA GLN A 15 -6.76 17.45 -0.26
C GLN A 15 -5.37 16.80 -0.25
N ILE A 16 -4.94 16.22 0.88
CA ILE A 16 -3.69 15.50 1.01
C ILE A 16 -3.66 14.31 0.03
N ARG A 17 -4.72 13.48 0.04
CA ARG A 17 -4.85 12.33 -0.85
C ARG A 17 -4.77 12.74 -2.32
N THR A 18 -5.48 13.78 -2.70
CA THR A 18 -5.45 14.33 -4.07
C THR A 18 -4.04 14.80 -4.44
N GLY A 19 -3.35 15.50 -3.55
CA GLY A 19 -1.98 15.95 -3.75
C GLY A 19 -1.00 14.80 -3.94
N VAL A 20 -1.11 13.73 -3.16
CA VAL A 20 -0.28 12.53 -3.30
C VAL A 20 -0.53 11.85 -4.65
N MET A 21 -1.78 11.75 -5.09
CA MET A 21 -2.17 11.08 -6.33
C MET A 21 -1.90 11.88 -7.62
N ALA A 22 -1.76 13.20 -7.52
CA ALA A 22 -1.63 14.08 -8.70
C ALA A 22 -0.33 13.89 -9.50
N GLY A 23 0.68 13.24 -8.96
CA GLY A 23 2.02 13.15 -9.58
C GLY A 23 2.23 12.00 -10.57
N GLY A 24 1.23 11.17 -10.84
CA GLY A 24 1.37 10.00 -11.72
C GLY A 24 2.30 8.90 -11.17
N TYR A 25 2.72 9.01 -9.91
CA TYR A 25 3.49 8.01 -9.17
C TYR A 25 3.06 8.00 -7.72
N VAL A 26 2.79 6.82 -7.19
CA VAL A 26 2.43 6.62 -5.78
C VAL A 26 3.03 5.32 -5.26
N GLN A 27 3.49 5.35 -4.02
CA GLN A 27 3.85 4.16 -3.25
C GLN A 27 2.64 3.75 -2.42
N VAL A 28 2.22 2.50 -2.54
CA VAL A 28 1.07 1.96 -1.80
C VAL A 28 1.50 0.69 -1.07
N ASP A 29 1.14 0.62 0.19
CA ASP A 29 1.39 -0.54 1.06
C ASP A 29 0.23 -0.74 2.02
N GLU A 30 0.00 -1.96 2.50
CA GLU A 30 -1.01 -2.24 3.50
C GLU A 30 -0.42 -2.95 4.73
N THR A 31 -0.73 -2.42 5.91
CA THR A 31 -0.32 -3.00 7.19
C THR A 31 -1.52 -3.66 7.87
N PRO A 32 -1.45 -4.96 8.20
CA PRO A 32 -2.50 -5.62 8.96
C PRO A 32 -2.54 -5.07 10.38
N ILE A 33 -3.74 -4.78 10.88
CA ILE A 33 -3.99 -4.31 12.24
C ILE A 33 -5.16 -5.11 12.82
N ASP A 34 -4.93 -5.72 13.96
CA ASP A 34 -5.98 -6.38 14.69
C ASP A 34 -6.87 -5.37 15.41
N TYR A 35 -8.18 -5.50 15.28
CA TYR A 35 -9.15 -4.63 15.94
C TYR A 35 -10.26 -5.40 16.62
N LEU A 36 -10.84 -4.79 17.65
CA LEU A 36 -12.00 -5.32 18.36
C LEU A 36 -13.29 -4.70 17.78
N GLU A 37 -14.19 -5.58 17.35
CA GLU A 37 -15.52 -5.15 16.93
C GLU A 37 -16.48 -5.25 18.13
N PRO A 38 -17.16 -4.16 18.52
CA PRO A 38 -18.08 -4.19 19.65
C PRO A 38 -19.15 -5.28 19.50
N GLY A 39 -19.34 -6.06 20.56
CA GLY A 39 -20.35 -7.13 20.59
C GLY A 39 -19.92 -8.48 20.02
N ASN A 40 -18.74 -8.60 19.41
CA ASN A 40 -18.30 -9.85 18.76
C ASN A 40 -17.38 -10.72 19.65
N GLY A 41 -16.77 -10.15 20.69
CA GLY A 41 -15.88 -10.87 21.62
C GLY A 41 -14.64 -11.50 20.98
N LYS A 42 -14.36 -11.22 19.70
CA LYS A 42 -13.22 -11.75 18.94
C LYS A 42 -12.49 -10.62 18.24
N THR A 43 -11.17 -10.76 18.18
CA THR A 43 -10.32 -9.91 17.36
C THR A 43 -10.54 -10.21 15.88
N ARG A 44 -10.65 -9.19 15.08
CA ARG A 44 -10.65 -9.24 13.62
C ARG A 44 -9.43 -8.53 13.06
N GLN A 45 -8.99 -8.93 11.89
CA GLN A 45 -7.91 -8.25 11.17
C GLN A 45 -8.49 -7.28 10.15
N GLY A 46 -8.04 -6.03 10.22
CA GLY A 46 -8.25 -5.03 9.20
C GLY A 46 -6.91 -4.56 8.64
N TYR A 47 -6.91 -3.58 7.77
CA TYR A 47 -5.73 -3.13 7.03
C TYR A 47 -5.67 -1.61 6.97
N LEU A 48 -4.55 -1.06 7.40
CA LEU A 48 -4.23 0.34 7.20
C LEU A 48 -3.44 0.48 5.91
N TRP A 49 -4.10 0.99 4.89
CA TRP A 49 -3.51 1.31 3.61
C TRP A 49 -2.78 2.65 3.70
N THR A 50 -1.56 2.69 3.22
CA THR A 50 -0.73 3.90 3.16
C THR A 50 -0.49 4.26 1.71
N GLY A 51 -0.80 5.49 1.35
CA GLY A 51 -0.40 6.06 0.06
C GLY A 51 0.58 7.21 0.27
N SER A 52 1.71 7.17 -0.40
CA SER A 52 2.75 8.20 -0.27
C SER A 52 3.45 8.47 -1.61
N ARG A 53 4.04 9.63 -1.72
CA ARG A 53 4.90 10.00 -2.84
C ARG A 53 6.17 10.66 -2.30
N PRO A 54 7.38 10.35 -2.85
CA PRO A 54 8.59 11.03 -2.44
C PRO A 54 8.46 12.55 -2.52
N GLN A 55 8.90 13.25 -1.48
CA GLN A 55 8.85 14.71 -1.33
C GLN A 55 7.42 15.31 -1.32
N ALA A 56 6.41 14.49 -1.05
CA ALA A 56 5.04 14.91 -0.85
C ALA A 56 4.49 14.33 0.47
N ASP A 57 3.20 14.54 0.69
CA ASP A 57 2.51 14.03 1.87
C ASP A 57 2.31 12.51 1.84
N VAL A 58 1.77 12.01 2.94
CA VAL A 58 1.31 10.64 3.12
C VAL A 58 -0.14 10.68 3.59
N PHE A 59 -0.97 9.77 3.10
CA PHE A 59 -2.32 9.55 3.63
C PHE A 59 -2.49 8.10 4.06
N PHE A 60 -3.44 7.89 4.97
CA PHE A 60 -3.80 6.58 5.48
C PHE A 60 -5.28 6.33 5.23
N HIS A 61 -5.61 5.11 4.84
CA HIS A 61 -6.98 4.68 4.60
C HIS A 61 -7.24 3.33 5.27
N TRP A 62 -8.35 3.23 6.02
CA TRP A 62 -8.71 2.01 6.73
C TRP A 62 -9.68 1.16 5.91
N GLU A 63 -9.38 -0.14 5.83
CA GLU A 63 -10.27 -1.14 5.25
C GLU A 63 -10.32 -2.39 6.13
N THR A 64 -11.45 -3.07 6.14
CA THR A 64 -11.62 -4.35 6.85
C THR A 64 -11.15 -5.56 6.05
N SER A 65 -10.62 -5.36 4.85
CA SER A 65 -10.15 -6.36 3.92
C SER A 65 -8.97 -5.85 3.12
N ARG A 66 -8.19 -6.77 2.53
CA ARG A 66 -7.15 -6.46 1.55
C ARG A 66 -7.53 -6.94 0.13
N ALA A 67 -8.80 -7.14 -0.12
CA ALA A 67 -9.29 -7.55 -1.44
C ALA A 67 -9.03 -6.46 -2.50
N THR A 68 -8.95 -6.86 -3.76
CA THR A 68 -8.72 -5.93 -4.89
C THR A 68 -9.70 -4.75 -4.90
N ALA A 69 -10.96 -4.97 -4.50
CA ALA A 69 -11.97 -3.91 -4.43
C ALA A 69 -11.62 -2.79 -3.44
N CYS A 70 -10.82 -3.06 -2.39
CA CYS A 70 -10.39 -2.02 -1.46
C CYS A 70 -9.45 -1.00 -2.13
N LEU A 71 -8.70 -1.42 -3.15
CA LEU A 71 -7.85 -0.52 -3.92
C LEU A 71 -8.63 0.57 -4.67
N ASP A 72 -9.89 0.33 -5.01
CA ASP A 72 -10.75 1.37 -5.60
C ASP A 72 -11.09 2.50 -4.61
N ASN A 73 -11.09 2.21 -3.31
CA ASN A 73 -11.26 3.21 -2.26
C ASN A 73 -9.95 3.98 -1.99
N VAL A 74 -8.80 3.31 -2.13
CA VAL A 74 -7.47 3.90 -1.89
C VAL A 74 -7.03 4.75 -3.07
N ILE A 75 -7.16 4.22 -4.30
CA ILE A 75 -6.66 4.82 -5.54
C ILE A 75 -7.84 5.30 -6.38
N PRO A 76 -7.99 6.62 -6.62
CA PRO A 76 -9.12 7.15 -7.35
C PRO A 76 -9.19 6.62 -8.77
N ALA A 77 -10.42 6.55 -9.32
CA ALA A 77 -10.66 6.06 -10.67
C ALA A 77 -9.94 6.87 -11.76
N THR A 78 -9.66 8.13 -11.47
CA THR A 78 -8.95 9.07 -12.36
C THR A 78 -7.43 8.91 -12.34
N PHE A 79 -6.87 8.11 -11.40
CA PHE A 79 -5.43 7.93 -11.32
C PHE A 79 -4.89 7.17 -12.53
N THR A 80 -3.85 7.71 -13.13
CA THR A 80 -3.05 7.08 -14.19
C THR A 80 -1.58 7.21 -13.85
N GLY A 81 -0.78 6.19 -14.14
CA GLY A 81 0.67 6.24 -13.90
C GLY A 81 1.21 5.01 -13.18
N THR A 82 2.21 5.21 -12.33
CA THR A 82 2.94 4.11 -11.69
C THR A 82 2.54 3.95 -10.23
N ILE A 83 2.21 2.72 -9.84
CA ILE A 83 2.04 2.30 -8.44
C ILE A 83 3.23 1.44 -8.06
N GLN A 84 4.02 1.90 -7.10
CA GLN A 84 5.03 1.07 -6.46
C GLN A 84 4.41 0.33 -5.28
N CYS A 85 4.45 -0.99 -5.31
CA CYS A 85 3.84 -1.86 -4.29
C CYS A 85 4.69 -3.10 -4.04
N ASP A 86 4.25 -3.95 -3.13
CA ASP A 86 4.76 -5.30 -3.00
C ASP A 86 4.27 -6.21 -4.16
N GLY A 87 4.63 -7.46 -4.16
CA GLY A 87 4.20 -8.44 -5.17
C GLY A 87 2.81 -9.03 -4.93
N TYR A 88 1.96 -8.45 -4.08
CA TYR A 88 0.66 -8.99 -3.78
C TYR A 88 -0.28 -8.98 -5.00
N ALA A 89 -0.97 -10.10 -5.23
CA ALA A 89 -1.75 -10.34 -6.45
C ALA A 89 -2.89 -9.34 -6.68
N ALA A 90 -3.42 -8.73 -5.62
CA ALA A 90 -4.49 -7.74 -5.70
C ALA A 90 -4.10 -6.53 -6.56
N TYR A 91 -2.85 -6.06 -6.46
CA TYR A 91 -2.36 -4.92 -7.26
C TYR A 91 -2.36 -5.24 -8.76
N ARG A 92 -1.98 -6.49 -9.11
CA ARG A 92 -2.00 -6.93 -10.52
C ARG A 92 -3.43 -7.03 -11.05
N ALA A 93 -4.34 -7.60 -10.27
CA ALA A 93 -5.75 -7.67 -10.63
C ALA A 93 -6.37 -6.27 -10.81
N PHE A 94 -6.05 -5.34 -9.90
CA PHE A 94 -6.46 -3.95 -9.97
C PHE A 94 -5.94 -3.24 -11.23
N ALA A 95 -4.63 -3.34 -11.52
CA ALA A 95 -4.03 -2.71 -12.70
C ALA A 95 -4.62 -3.26 -14.00
N ASN A 96 -4.84 -4.57 -14.09
CA ASN A 96 -5.49 -5.19 -15.25
C ASN A 96 -6.93 -4.67 -15.48
N GLY A 97 -7.68 -4.45 -14.41
CA GLY A 97 -9.03 -3.88 -14.46
C GLY A 97 -9.07 -2.42 -14.92
N ARG A 98 -7.95 -1.69 -14.84
CA ARG A 98 -7.81 -0.28 -15.25
C ARG A 98 -7.28 -0.08 -16.68
N GLY A 99 -7.16 -1.12 -17.48
CA GLY A 99 -6.88 -1.06 -18.92
C GLY A 99 -5.59 -0.31 -19.27
N GLN A 100 -4.43 -0.81 -18.92
CA GLN A 100 -3.10 -0.27 -19.26
C GLN A 100 -2.81 1.19 -18.79
N THR A 101 -3.66 1.79 -18.00
CA THR A 101 -3.43 3.14 -17.46
C THR A 101 -2.51 3.12 -16.24
N ILE A 102 -2.28 1.93 -15.66
CA ILE A 102 -1.47 1.72 -14.47
C ILE A 102 -0.28 0.82 -14.77
N THR A 103 0.91 1.28 -14.43
CA THR A 103 2.15 0.51 -14.42
C THR A 103 2.46 0.11 -12.97
N LEU A 104 2.79 -1.15 -12.74
CA LEU A 104 3.25 -1.62 -11.43
C LEU A 104 4.77 -1.64 -11.35
N ALA A 105 5.31 -1.06 -10.31
CA ALA A 105 6.72 -1.13 -9.95
C ALA A 105 6.91 -1.90 -8.64
N GLY A 106 7.91 -2.79 -8.60
CA GLY A 106 8.22 -3.54 -7.38
C GLY A 106 8.92 -2.67 -6.34
N CYS A 107 8.63 -2.92 -5.07
CA CYS A 107 9.30 -2.26 -3.96
C CYS A 107 10.60 -3.01 -3.58
N TRP A 108 11.74 -2.37 -3.74
CA TRP A 108 13.05 -2.94 -3.39
C TRP A 108 13.19 -3.30 -1.91
N ALA A 109 12.53 -2.58 -1.00
CA ALA A 109 12.53 -2.91 0.43
C ALA A 109 11.88 -4.28 0.69
N HIS A 110 10.79 -4.60 0.00
CA HIS A 110 10.12 -5.90 0.09
C HIS A 110 10.96 -7.00 -0.55
N VAL A 111 11.58 -6.75 -1.69
CA VAL A 111 12.52 -7.68 -2.34
C VAL A 111 13.67 -7.98 -1.39
N ARG A 112 14.32 -6.95 -0.82
CA ARG A 112 15.42 -7.11 0.14
C ARG A 112 15.00 -7.95 1.34
N ARG A 113 13.79 -7.70 1.90
CA ARG A 113 13.25 -8.48 3.02
C ARG A 113 13.13 -9.95 2.66
N LYS A 114 12.64 -10.30 1.48
CA LYS A 114 12.53 -11.70 1.03
C LYS A 114 13.89 -12.40 0.94
N PHE A 115 14.92 -11.74 0.47
CA PHE A 115 16.27 -12.30 0.49
C PHE A 115 16.82 -12.44 1.92
N TYR A 116 16.50 -11.50 2.80
CA TYR A 116 16.89 -11.60 4.20
C TYR A 116 16.21 -12.79 4.90
N GLU A 117 14.92 -12.99 4.69
CA GLU A 117 14.15 -14.12 5.22
C GLU A 117 14.67 -15.47 4.68
N ALA A 118 15.12 -15.51 3.45
CA ALA A 118 15.66 -16.72 2.80
C ALA A 118 17.08 -17.11 3.25
N ARG A 119 17.71 -16.40 4.19
CA ARG A 119 19.09 -16.66 4.62
C ARG A 119 19.32 -18.07 5.17
N GLU A 120 18.36 -18.60 5.91
CA GLU A 120 18.47 -19.93 6.50
C GLU A 120 18.28 -21.03 5.47
N SER A 121 17.38 -20.85 4.50
CA SER A 121 17.06 -21.84 3.47
C SER A 121 17.98 -21.77 2.25
N SER A 122 18.56 -20.61 1.94
CA SER A 122 19.41 -20.39 0.76
C SER A 122 20.53 -19.39 1.04
N PRO A 123 21.52 -19.74 1.88
CA PRO A 123 22.56 -18.80 2.35
C PRO A 123 23.39 -18.14 1.23
N ARG A 124 23.69 -18.89 0.17
CA ARG A 124 24.52 -18.39 -0.95
C ARG A 124 23.80 -17.30 -1.74
N LEU A 125 22.52 -17.48 -2.06
CA LEU A 125 21.72 -16.51 -2.78
C LEU A 125 21.37 -15.30 -1.89
N ALA A 126 20.99 -15.56 -0.65
CA ALA A 126 20.62 -14.53 0.31
C ALA A 126 21.78 -13.63 0.74
N GLY A 127 23.04 -14.12 0.69
CA GLY A 127 24.23 -13.33 1.01
C GLY A 127 24.69 -12.44 -0.15
N TRP A 128 24.48 -12.85 -1.40
CA TRP A 128 24.95 -12.12 -2.58
C TRP A 128 24.06 -10.89 -2.90
N TRP A 129 22.75 -11.05 -2.86
CA TRP A 129 21.80 -10.00 -3.24
C TRP A 129 21.82 -8.73 -2.37
N PRO A 130 21.83 -8.80 -1.03
CA PRO A 130 21.90 -7.60 -0.20
C PRO A 130 23.11 -6.72 -0.47
N ASN A 131 24.25 -7.34 -0.79
CA ASN A 131 25.47 -6.61 -1.12
C ASN A 131 25.37 -5.88 -2.47
N GLN A 132 24.62 -6.43 -3.44
CA GLN A 132 24.39 -5.76 -4.72
C GLN A 132 23.42 -4.56 -4.56
N ILE A 133 22.39 -4.70 -3.74
CA ILE A 133 21.42 -3.61 -3.50
C ILE A 133 22.07 -2.44 -2.72
N GLN A 134 23.06 -2.69 -1.86
CA GLN A 134 23.77 -1.62 -1.14
C GLN A 134 24.69 -0.78 -2.04
N GLN A 135 24.96 -1.23 -3.25
CA GLN A 135 25.80 -0.53 -4.23
C GLN A 135 25.00 0.33 -5.22
N LEU A 136 23.66 0.27 -5.14
CA LEU A 136 22.72 1.12 -5.89
C LEU A 136 22.31 2.34 -5.10
#